data_74d88f1aba21ec82b98739841d889f36
#
_entry.id   74d88f1aba21ec82b98739841d889f36
#
_cell.length_a   1.000
_cell.length_b   1.000
_cell.length_c   1.000
_cell.angle_alpha   90.00
_cell.angle_beta   90.00
_cell.angle_gamma   90.00
#
_symmetry.space_group_name_H-M   'P 1'
#
loop_
_entity.id
_entity.type
_entity.pdbx_description
1 polymer ?
#
loop_
_entity_poly.entity_id
_entity_poly.type
_entity_poly.pdbx_seq_one_letter_code
_entity_poly.pdbx_strand_id
1 'polypeptide(L)'
;MISIVTPVYNEDGNVVYFHDEVTKVMQTLDMDYEIIYVNDGSKDRTDELIHQLAAGDPHVRALTFARNFGHQIAITCGMDFSVGDAVITMDGDMQHPPALIPKLIEKWQEGYDIVQTIRTATEDAGPIKKLTSAGYYAVINSISNSPVVPGGSDFRLMDRKALDAFLRFREHSRFIRGIVGGLGFKQCTIEFEAPARHAGVSKFSMKKMLHFAMDGIITNSTLPLRVAFYLGVFAAVAGVLLILHVLYCVMMDKAVPGWATMTILIAIFGSLNLMGLGIIGEYLGRMFEETRNRPLYWLSDDTAAHLDNPYRVSHKKE
;
A
#
# COMPACT_ATOMS: atom_id res chain seq x y z
N MET A 1 17.53 1.06 20.74
CA MET A 1 17.29 -0.24 20.06
C MET A 1 16.61 0.00 18.71
N ILE A 2 16.96 -0.76 17.68
CA ILE A 2 16.38 -0.65 16.33
C ILE A 2 15.62 -1.95 16.00
N SER A 3 14.38 -1.85 15.52
CA SER A 3 13.65 -3.00 14.96
C SER A 3 13.74 -2.97 13.44
N ILE A 4 14.09 -4.10 12.82
CA ILE A 4 14.11 -4.29 11.38
C ILE A 4 12.96 -5.23 11.02
N VAL A 5 11.98 -4.72 10.28
CA VAL A 5 10.78 -5.47 9.87
C VAL A 5 10.91 -5.87 8.41
N THR A 6 10.86 -7.17 8.17
CA THR A 6 11.03 -7.76 6.83
C THR A 6 9.89 -8.70 6.51
N PRO A 7 8.96 -8.29 5.62
CA PRO A 7 7.96 -9.20 5.09
C PRO A 7 8.61 -10.18 4.10
N VAL A 8 8.25 -11.46 4.17
CA VAL A 8 8.76 -12.50 3.28
C VAL A 8 7.61 -13.34 2.71
N TYR A 9 7.68 -13.67 1.42
CA TYR A 9 6.72 -14.53 0.74
C TYR A 9 7.36 -15.30 -0.42
N ASN A 10 7.61 -16.59 -0.23
CA ASN A 10 8.34 -17.45 -1.16
C ASN A 10 9.73 -16.85 -1.51
N GLU A 11 10.55 -16.66 -0.48
CA GLU A 11 11.89 -16.05 -0.52
C GLU A 11 12.98 -17.01 0.03
N ASP A 12 12.79 -18.32 -0.11
CA ASP A 12 13.72 -19.34 0.41
C ASP A 12 15.15 -19.19 -0.14
N GLY A 13 15.30 -18.66 -1.36
CA GLY A 13 16.61 -18.35 -1.97
C GLY A 13 17.28 -17.08 -1.47
N ASN A 14 16.58 -16.21 -0.74
CA ASN A 14 17.08 -14.89 -0.36
C ASN A 14 17.20 -14.71 1.15
N VAL A 15 16.33 -15.31 1.96
CA VAL A 15 16.17 -14.97 3.38
C VAL A 15 17.43 -15.16 4.21
N VAL A 16 18.22 -16.23 3.96
CA VAL A 16 19.46 -16.49 4.70
C VAL A 16 20.53 -15.46 4.33
N TYR A 17 20.70 -15.20 3.03
CA TYR A 17 21.67 -14.20 2.56
C TYR A 17 21.30 -12.78 3.05
N PHE A 18 20.02 -12.43 3.02
CA PHE A 18 19.51 -11.19 3.58
C PHE A 18 19.83 -11.06 5.08
N HIS A 19 19.59 -12.12 5.85
CA HIS A 19 19.91 -12.14 7.28
C HIS A 19 21.39 -11.87 7.54
N ASP A 20 22.28 -12.57 6.83
CA ASP A 20 23.72 -12.40 6.98
C ASP A 20 24.16 -10.97 6.68
N GLU A 21 23.66 -10.36 5.60
CA GLU A 21 24.02 -9.00 5.21
C GLU A 21 23.49 -7.94 6.20
N VAL A 22 22.25 -8.09 6.69
CA VAL A 22 21.69 -7.19 7.72
C VAL A 22 22.46 -7.32 9.02
N THR A 23 22.71 -8.53 9.47
CA THR A 23 23.46 -8.81 10.72
C THR A 23 24.86 -8.24 10.65
N LYS A 24 25.60 -8.41 9.53
CA LYS A 24 26.92 -7.78 9.33
C LYS A 24 26.87 -6.27 9.50
N VAL A 25 25.87 -5.61 8.91
CA VAL A 25 25.73 -4.15 9.04
C VAL A 25 25.40 -3.76 10.48
N MET A 26 24.44 -4.44 11.11
CA MET A 26 24.03 -4.10 12.48
C MET A 26 25.15 -4.32 13.50
N GLN A 27 25.98 -5.35 13.32
CA GLN A 27 27.16 -5.59 14.16
C GLN A 27 28.24 -4.50 14.07
N THR A 28 28.23 -3.68 13.01
CA THR A 28 29.14 -2.51 12.92
C THR A 28 28.60 -1.30 13.69
N LEU A 29 27.35 -1.33 14.10
CA LEU A 29 26.69 -0.26 14.83
C LEU A 29 26.67 -0.62 16.33
N ASP A 30 27.05 0.32 17.20
CA ASP A 30 27.01 0.14 18.64
C ASP A 30 25.57 0.38 19.17
N MET A 31 24.62 -0.48 18.72
CA MET A 31 23.20 -0.36 19.01
C MET A 31 22.55 -1.74 19.11
N ASP A 32 21.70 -1.91 20.12
CA ASP A 32 20.84 -3.09 20.21
C ASP A 32 19.83 -3.13 19.04
N TYR A 33 19.54 -4.32 18.55
CA TYR A 33 18.60 -4.50 17.44
C TYR A 33 17.79 -5.79 17.55
N GLU A 34 16.68 -5.84 16.80
CA GLU A 34 15.92 -7.04 16.50
C GLU A 34 15.58 -7.10 15.02
N ILE A 35 15.44 -8.30 14.48
CA ILE A 35 14.98 -8.57 13.11
C ILE A 35 13.68 -9.35 13.20
N ILE A 36 12.59 -8.78 12.67
CA ILE A 36 11.26 -9.39 12.67
C ILE A 36 10.94 -9.84 11.26
N TYR A 37 11.00 -11.14 11.02
CA TYR A 37 10.51 -11.75 9.78
C TYR A 37 9.02 -12.00 9.89
N VAL A 38 8.26 -11.54 8.88
CA VAL A 38 6.82 -11.80 8.79
C VAL A 38 6.54 -12.62 7.54
N ASN A 39 6.29 -13.91 7.73
CA ASN A 39 5.95 -14.83 6.65
C ASN A 39 4.47 -14.69 6.26
N ASP A 40 4.23 -14.18 5.06
CA ASP A 40 2.90 -13.97 4.49
C ASP A 40 2.31 -15.25 3.87
N GLY A 41 2.42 -16.38 4.59
CA GLY A 41 1.87 -17.66 4.19
C GLY A 41 2.60 -18.29 2.99
N SER A 42 3.93 -18.33 3.02
CA SER A 42 4.78 -18.98 2.00
C SER A 42 4.45 -20.46 1.82
N LYS A 43 4.74 -20.96 0.63
CA LYS A 43 4.52 -22.36 0.25
C LYS A 43 5.82 -23.11 -0.02
N ASP A 44 6.94 -22.42 0.03
CA ASP A 44 8.29 -22.94 -0.11
C ASP A 44 8.95 -23.13 1.27
N ARG A 45 10.26 -23.25 1.33
CA ARG A 45 11.01 -23.44 2.56
C ARG A 45 11.24 -22.15 3.38
N THR A 46 10.67 -21.03 2.97
CA THR A 46 10.86 -19.73 3.67
C THR A 46 10.50 -19.83 5.15
N ASP A 47 9.36 -20.48 5.48
CA ASP A 47 8.90 -20.64 6.85
C ASP A 47 9.90 -21.42 7.72
N GLU A 48 10.38 -22.58 7.20
CA GLU A 48 11.39 -23.41 7.85
C GLU A 48 12.68 -22.61 8.13
N LEU A 49 13.13 -21.82 7.14
CA LEU A 49 14.39 -21.07 7.22
C LEU A 49 14.31 -19.94 8.26
N ILE A 50 13.22 -19.16 8.30
CA ILE A 50 13.10 -18.08 9.30
C ILE A 50 13.00 -18.63 10.73
N HIS A 51 12.39 -19.81 10.92
CA HIS A 51 12.37 -20.48 12.22
C HIS A 51 13.75 -21.00 12.64
N GLN A 52 14.53 -21.50 11.68
CA GLN A 52 15.93 -21.89 11.94
C GLN A 52 16.78 -20.66 12.32
N LEU A 53 16.61 -19.53 11.65
CA LEU A 53 17.28 -18.27 12.00
C LEU A 53 16.88 -17.82 13.42
N ALA A 54 15.59 -17.83 13.75
CA ALA A 54 15.10 -17.46 15.08
C ALA A 54 15.58 -18.41 16.21
N ALA A 55 15.85 -19.67 15.89
CA ALA A 55 16.43 -20.61 16.85
C ALA A 55 17.94 -20.41 17.03
N GLY A 56 18.63 -19.88 16.04
CA GLY A 56 20.08 -19.66 16.04
C GLY A 56 20.54 -18.27 16.48
N ASP A 57 19.69 -17.25 16.31
CA ASP A 57 19.99 -15.85 16.63
C ASP A 57 18.92 -15.26 17.56
N PRO A 58 19.28 -14.86 18.82
CA PRO A 58 18.37 -14.28 19.76
C PRO A 58 17.79 -12.91 19.35
N HIS A 59 18.38 -12.24 18.35
CA HIS A 59 17.86 -11.00 17.79
C HIS A 59 16.72 -11.23 16.77
N VAL A 60 16.47 -12.49 16.39
CA VAL A 60 15.48 -12.84 15.36
C VAL A 60 14.16 -13.27 15.96
N ARG A 61 13.08 -12.68 15.46
CA ARG A 61 11.72 -13.10 15.70
C ARG A 61 11.06 -13.48 14.37
N ALA A 62 10.44 -14.65 14.30
CA ALA A 62 9.66 -15.10 13.16
C ALA A 62 8.17 -15.10 13.51
N LEU A 63 7.37 -14.47 12.65
CA LEU A 63 5.92 -14.41 12.71
C LEU A 63 5.36 -15.05 11.44
N THR A 64 4.46 -16.02 11.56
CA THR A 64 3.86 -16.69 10.40
C THR A 64 2.37 -16.48 10.36
N PHE A 65 1.87 -16.04 9.20
CA PHE A 65 0.44 -15.87 8.97
C PHE A 65 -0.27 -17.20 8.67
N ALA A 66 -1.51 -17.33 9.11
CA ALA A 66 -2.34 -18.50 8.81
C ALA A 66 -2.66 -18.67 7.30
N ARG A 67 -2.54 -17.59 6.52
CA ARG A 67 -2.66 -17.55 5.04
C ARG A 67 -2.02 -16.28 4.52
N ASN A 68 -1.92 -16.13 3.20
CA ASN A 68 -1.50 -14.87 2.61
C ASN A 68 -2.53 -13.76 2.85
N PHE A 69 -2.09 -12.65 3.45
CA PHE A 69 -2.86 -11.41 3.72
C PHE A 69 -2.35 -10.23 2.92
N GLY A 70 -1.17 -10.34 2.31
CA GLY A 70 -0.56 -9.34 1.46
C GLY A 70 0.54 -8.53 2.14
N HIS A 71 1.45 -8.05 1.31
CA HIS A 71 2.70 -7.38 1.70
C HIS A 71 2.51 -6.22 2.69
N GLN A 72 1.53 -5.33 2.46
CA GLN A 72 1.26 -4.18 3.34
C GLN A 72 0.79 -4.60 4.74
N ILE A 73 0.04 -5.70 4.81
CA ILE A 73 -0.41 -6.28 6.08
C ILE A 73 0.76 -6.93 6.80
N ALA A 74 1.66 -7.62 6.07
CA ALA A 74 2.85 -8.22 6.66
C ALA A 74 3.80 -7.16 7.26
N ILE A 75 4.03 -6.04 6.56
CA ILE A 75 4.76 -4.90 7.12
C ILE A 75 4.08 -4.39 8.38
N THR A 76 2.76 -4.19 8.35
CA THR A 76 1.99 -3.71 9.50
C THR A 76 2.12 -4.65 10.70
N CYS A 77 2.04 -5.95 10.46
CA CYS A 77 2.21 -6.95 11.52
C CYS A 77 3.60 -6.84 12.17
N GLY A 78 4.67 -6.79 11.38
CA GLY A 78 6.00 -6.61 11.94
C GLY A 78 6.16 -5.31 12.75
N MET A 79 5.54 -4.22 12.29
CA MET A 79 5.48 -2.97 13.03
C MET A 79 4.68 -3.07 14.34
N ASP A 80 3.55 -3.80 14.36
CA ASP A 80 2.75 -4.05 15.58
C ASP A 80 3.56 -4.82 16.64
N PHE A 81 4.49 -5.67 16.23
CA PHE A 81 5.30 -6.51 17.11
C PHE A 81 6.68 -5.92 17.43
N SER A 82 7.06 -4.82 16.80
CA SER A 82 8.36 -4.17 17.02
C SER A 82 8.42 -3.45 18.35
N VAL A 83 9.57 -3.52 19.05
CA VAL A 83 9.77 -2.88 20.35
C VAL A 83 10.89 -1.81 20.36
N GLY A 84 11.62 -1.64 19.24
CA GLY A 84 12.70 -0.65 19.11
C GLY A 84 12.23 0.80 19.18
N ASP A 85 13.14 1.71 19.52
CA ASP A 85 12.92 3.17 19.53
C ASP A 85 12.70 3.74 18.13
N ALA A 86 13.25 3.07 17.12
CA ALA A 86 12.98 3.31 15.72
C ALA A 86 12.80 1.98 14.98
N VAL A 87 11.98 1.99 13.94
CA VAL A 87 11.65 0.82 13.13
C VAL A 87 12.04 1.05 11.68
N ILE A 88 12.81 0.13 11.12
CA ILE A 88 13.19 0.10 9.72
C ILE A 88 12.39 -0.99 9.02
N THR A 89 11.65 -0.64 7.98
CA THR A 89 11.00 -1.61 7.10
C THR A 89 11.81 -1.82 5.85
N MET A 90 12.04 -3.06 5.45
CA MET A 90 12.77 -3.39 4.22
C MET A 90 12.36 -4.76 3.69
N ASP A 91 12.39 -4.91 2.35
CA ASP A 91 12.05 -6.16 1.69
C ASP A 91 13.22 -7.16 1.73
N GLY A 92 12.89 -8.45 1.87
CA GLY A 92 13.87 -9.53 1.94
C GLY A 92 14.47 -9.96 0.59
N ASP A 93 14.13 -9.30 -0.54
CA ASP A 93 14.56 -9.67 -1.90
C ASP A 93 15.90 -9.01 -2.33
N MET A 94 16.60 -8.36 -1.39
CA MET A 94 17.85 -7.63 -1.59
C MET A 94 17.80 -6.41 -2.51
N GLN A 95 16.60 -5.97 -2.92
CA GLN A 95 16.44 -4.70 -3.65
C GLN A 95 16.58 -3.48 -2.75
N HIS A 96 16.52 -3.67 -1.44
CA HIS A 96 16.79 -2.69 -0.40
C HIS A 96 18.19 -2.97 0.20
N PRO A 97 19.23 -2.20 -0.14
CA PRO A 97 20.59 -2.51 0.30
C PRO A 97 20.75 -2.25 1.81
N PRO A 98 21.15 -3.26 2.61
CA PRO A 98 21.40 -3.10 4.04
C PRO A 98 22.45 -2.02 4.38
N ALA A 99 23.38 -1.76 3.46
CA ALA A 99 24.39 -0.71 3.60
C ALA A 99 23.82 0.71 3.79
N LEU A 100 22.52 0.93 3.53
CA LEU A 100 21.85 2.21 3.80
C LEU A 100 21.35 2.35 5.23
N ILE A 101 21.28 1.28 6.01
CA ILE A 101 20.80 1.31 7.38
C ILE A 101 21.53 2.37 8.23
N PRO A 102 22.88 2.45 8.22
CA PRO A 102 23.59 3.46 9.00
C PRO A 102 23.17 4.89 8.64
N LYS A 103 22.95 5.17 7.35
CA LYS A 103 22.52 6.50 6.87
C LYS A 103 21.08 6.83 7.27
N LEU A 104 20.20 5.84 7.34
CA LEU A 104 18.85 6.02 7.85
C LEU A 104 18.89 6.39 9.35
N ILE A 105 19.71 5.69 10.12
CA ILE A 105 19.90 5.93 11.56
C ILE A 105 20.52 7.30 11.82
N GLU A 106 21.53 7.71 11.02
CA GLU A 106 22.13 9.04 11.10
C GLU A 106 21.08 10.15 10.93
N LYS A 107 20.22 10.04 9.93
CA LYS A 107 19.15 11.02 9.72
C LYS A 107 18.12 11.02 10.85
N TRP A 108 17.79 9.87 11.40
CA TRP A 108 16.94 9.78 12.58
C TRP A 108 17.57 10.49 13.79
N GLN A 109 18.88 10.29 14.04
CA GLN A 109 19.62 10.95 15.10
C GLN A 109 19.76 12.47 14.89
N GLU A 110 19.68 12.97 13.65
CA GLU A 110 19.57 14.41 13.33
C GLU A 110 18.17 14.99 13.70
N GLY A 111 17.24 14.15 14.20
CA GLY A 111 15.92 14.53 14.67
C GLY A 111 14.85 14.52 13.57
N TYR A 112 15.02 13.70 12.53
CA TYR A 112 13.94 13.36 11.61
C TYR A 112 13.11 12.19 12.18
N ASP A 113 11.79 12.33 12.15
CA ASP A 113 10.87 11.31 12.67
C ASP A 113 10.62 10.18 11.65
N ILE A 114 10.72 10.51 10.36
CA ILE A 114 10.54 9.57 9.26
C ILE A 114 11.63 9.81 8.22
N VAL A 115 12.38 8.77 7.89
CA VAL A 115 13.40 8.79 6.84
C VAL A 115 12.92 7.86 5.74
N GLN A 116 12.48 8.42 4.61
CA GLN A 116 12.01 7.65 3.46
C GLN A 116 13.14 7.44 2.46
N THR A 117 13.17 6.29 1.80
CA THR A 117 14.07 6.11 0.67
C THR A 117 13.33 6.29 -0.65
N ILE A 118 14.02 6.90 -1.61
CA ILE A 118 13.54 7.07 -2.99
C ILE A 118 14.42 6.24 -3.89
N ARG A 119 13.80 5.32 -4.63
CA ARG A 119 14.49 4.57 -5.66
C ARG A 119 14.74 5.47 -6.87
N THR A 120 15.99 5.78 -7.14
CA THR A 120 16.38 6.45 -8.39
C THR A 120 16.05 5.51 -9.55
N ALA A 121 15.36 6.07 -10.57
CA ALA A 121 14.95 5.26 -11.72
C ALA A 121 16.23 4.70 -12.38
N THR A 122 16.30 3.37 -12.52
CA THR A 122 17.25 2.74 -13.43
C THR A 122 17.12 3.40 -14.81
N GLU A 123 18.24 3.73 -15.46
CA GLU A 123 18.31 4.37 -16.77
C GLU A 123 17.48 3.65 -17.85
N ASP A 124 17.16 2.37 -17.65
CA ASP A 124 16.38 1.50 -18.52
C ASP A 124 14.86 1.75 -18.54
N ALA A 125 14.33 2.69 -17.77
CA ALA A 125 12.91 3.01 -17.85
C ALA A 125 12.61 3.84 -19.10
N GLY A 126 12.09 3.22 -20.15
CA GLY A 126 11.70 3.87 -21.38
C GLY A 126 10.81 5.11 -21.16
N PRO A 127 10.81 6.09 -22.12
CA PRO A 127 10.15 7.39 -21.95
C PRO A 127 8.64 7.26 -21.65
N ILE A 128 7.98 6.26 -22.17
CA ILE A 128 6.55 5.99 -21.93
C ILE A 128 6.31 5.62 -20.45
N LYS A 129 7.18 4.80 -19.85
CA LYS A 129 7.07 4.40 -18.45
C LYS A 129 7.34 5.58 -17.50
N LYS A 130 8.28 6.47 -17.85
CA LYS A 130 8.54 7.72 -17.11
C LYS A 130 7.33 8.66 -17.16
N LEU A 131 6.73 8.85 -18.34
CA LEU A 131 5.57 9.73 -18.54
C LEU A 131 4.32 9.20 -17.81
N THR A 132 4.02 7.90 -17.92
CA THR A 132 2.87 7.29 -17.24
C THR A 132 3.02 7.31 -15.72
N SER A 133 4.24 7.09 -15.20
CA SER A 133 4.54 7.19 -13.78
C SER A 133 4.38 8.63 -13.26
N ALA A 134 4.94 9.61 -13.97
CA ALA A 134 4.80 11.03 -13.61
C ALA A 134 3.32 11.47 -13.63
N GLY A 135 2.56 11.08 -14.64
CA GLY A 135 1.12 11.32 -14.72
C GLY A 135 0.35 10.71 -13.56
N TYR A 136 0.67 9.47 -13.20
CA TYR A 136 0.05 8.79 -12.05
C TYR A 136 0.29 9.53 -10.73
N TYR A 137 1.54 9.91 -10.43
CA TYR A 137 1.86 10.65 -9.20
C TYR A 137 1.27 12.06 -9.20
N ALA A 138 1.23 12.74 -10.35
CA ALA A 138 0.59 14.05 -10.47
C ALA A 138 -0.92 13.96 -10.15
N VAL A 139 -1.59 12.94 -10.69
CA VAL A 139 -3.01 12.68 -10.41
C VAL A 139 -3.21 12.33 -8.94
N ILE A 140 -2.49 11.37 -8.38
CA ILE A 140 -2.66 10.99 -6.97
C ILE A 140 -2.39 12.18 -6.05
N ASN A 141 -1.31 12.93 -6.24
CA ASN A 141 -0.98 14.06 -5.37
C ASN A 141 -1.94 15.26 -5.52
N SER A 142 -2.62 15.40 -6.67
CA SER A 142 -3.67 16.41 -6.84
C SER A 142 -5.00 16.03 -6.21
N ILE A 143 -5.23 14.74 -5.98
CA ILE A 143 -6.51 14.17 -5.56
C ILE A 143 -6.46 13.70 -4.10
N SER A 144 -5.29 13.25 -3.65
CA SER A 144 -5.07 12.76 -2.28
C SER A 144 -4.79 13.92 -1.33
N ASN A 145 -5.43 13.90 -0.17
CA ASN A 145 -5.10 14.82 0.93
C ASN A 145 -3.72 14.53 1.56
N SER A 146 -3.07 13.44 1.16
CA SER A 146 -1.78 12.98 1.68
C SER A 146 -0.76 12.91 0.53
N PRO A 147 0.28 13.78 0.52
CA PRO A 147 1.27 13.77 -0.55
C PRO A 147 2.07 12.46 -0.52
N VAL A 148 2.04 11.73 -1.63
CA VAL A 148 2.85 10.54 -1.83
C VAL A 148 4.17 10.95 -2.49
N VAL A 149 5.29 10.58 -1.89
CA VAL A 149 6.62 10.85 -2.45
C VAL A 149 6.82 10.01 -3.72
N PRO A 150 7.01 10.64 -4.90
CA PRO A 150 7.25 9.91 -6.13
C PRO A 150 8.49 9.02 -6.02
N GLY A 151 8.39 7.77 -6.46
CA GLY A 151 9.50 6.81 -6.34
C GLY A 151 9.77 6.31 -4.93
N GLY A 152 8.98 6.72 -3.94
CA GLY A 152 9.11 6.27 -2.55
C GLY A 152 9.07 4.75 -2.44
N SER A 153 10.01 4.19 -1.69
CA SER A 153 10.12 2.77 -1.39
C SER A 153 9.42 2.43 -0.07
N ASP A 154 9.14 1.15 0.16
CA ASP A 154 8.71 0.65 1.47
C ASP A 154 9.92 0.47 2.43
N PHE A 155 11.13 0.71 1.94
CA PHE A 155 12.35 0.85 2.74
C PHE A 155 12.38 2.23 3.41
N ARG A 156 12.12 2.28 4.70
CA ARG A 156 12.07 3.52 5.48
C ARG A 156 12.40 3.27 6.95
N LEU A 157 12.83 4.31 7.64
CA LEU A 157 12.94 4.34 9.09
C LEU A 157 11.82 5.23 9.65
N MET A 158 11.18 4.78 10.71
CA MET A 158 10.19 5.54 11.48
C MET A 158 10.57 5.55 12.95
N ASP A 159 10.60 6.75 13.57
CA ASP A 159 10.69 6.92 15.01
C ASP A 159 9.47 6.30 15.72
N ARG A 160 9.62 5.83 16.96
CA ARG A 160 8.55 5.19 17.74
C ARG A 160 7.29 6.06 17.81
N LYS A 161 7.41 7.37 18.02
CA LYS A 161 6.24 8.27 18.10
C LYS A 161 5.49 8.36 16.76
N ALA A 162 6.20 8.34 15.63
CA ALA A 162 5.60 8.33 14.30
C ALA A 162 4.94 6.97 14.00
N LEU A 163 5.59 5.88 14.41
CA LEU A 163 5.04 4.53 14.32
C LEU A 163 3.78 4.36 15.16
N ASP A 164 3.78 4.81 16.42
CA ASP A 164 2.61 4.71 17.30
C ASP A 164 1.41 5.48 16.74
N ALA A 165 1.66 6.62 16.07
CA ALA A 165 0.62 7.33 15.35
C ALA A 165 0.14 6.55 14.12
N PHE A 166 1.05 5.96 13.34
CA PHE A 166 0.75 5.13 12.18
C PHE A 166 -0.08 3.89 12.55
N LEU A 167 0.23 3.23 13.66
CA LEU A 167 -0.45 2.02 14.12
C LEU A 167 -1.92 2.26 14.56
N ARG A 168 -2.33 3.51 14.77
CA ARG A 168 -3.73 3.86 15.02
C ARG A 168 -4.62 3.77 13.77
N PHE A 169 -4.02 3.83 12.59
CA PHE A 169 -4.73 3.64 11.33
C PHE A 169 -4.89 2.13 11.08
N ARG A 170 -6.11 1.62 11.19
CA ARG A 170 -6.43 0.18 11.05
C ARG A 170 -7.26 -0.13 9.82
N GLU A 171 -7.10 0.67 8.78
CA GLU A 171 -7.77 0.49 7.48
C GLU A 171 -7.43 -0.88 6.87
N HIS A 172 -8.42 -1.57 6.31
CA HIS A 172 -8.22 -2.85 5.62
C HIS A 172 -7.56 -2.65 4.25
N SER A 173 -8.00 -1.60 3.53
CA SER A 173 -7.39 -1.19 2.27
C SER A 173 -6.16 -0.32 2.54
N ARG A 174 -5.11 -0.91 3.12
CA ARG A 174 -3.92 -0.15 3.53
C ARG A 174 -3.10 0.34 2.36
N PHE A 175 -2.78 1.62 2.39
CA PHE A 175 -1.79 2.24 1.52
C PHE A 175 -0.74 2.96 2.38
N ILE A 176 0.25 2.19 2.88
CA ILE A 176 1.23 2.67 3.87
C ILE A 176 1.90 3.97 3.43
N ARG A 177 2.26 4.12 2.15
CA ARG A 177 2.91 5.34 1.63
C ARG A 177 2.02 6.58 1.77
N GLY A 178 0.73 6.44 1.54
CA GLY A 178 -0.25 7.51 1.73
C GLY A 178 -0.46 7.85 3.19
N ILE A 179 -0.62 6.85 4.06
CA ILE A 179 -0.76 7.06 5.51
C ILE A 179 0.46 7.79 6.05
N VAL A 180 1.68 7.30 5.76
CA VAL A 180 2.95 7.89 6.22
C VAL A 180 3.10 9.34 5.72
N GLY A 181 2.75 9.62 4.45
CA GLY A 181 2.76 10.98 3.90
C GLY A 181 1.81 11.95 4.63
N GLY A 182 0.69 11.43 5.16
CA GLY A 182 -0.34 12.21 5.87
C GLY A 182 -0.08 12.43 7.36
N LEU A 183 0.90 11.75 7.97
CA LEU A 183 1.14 11.82 9.42
C LEU A 183 1.61 13.19 9.92
N GLY A 184 2.21 14.02 9.05
CA GLY A 184 2.64 15.38 9.40
C GLY A 184 3.91 15.48 10.27
N PHE A 185 4.61 14.37 10.52
CA PHE A 185 5.89 14.36 11.22
C PHE A 185 7.04 14.90 10.36
N LYS A 186 8.16 15.27 11.00
CA LYS A 186 9.35 15.77 10.30
C LYS A 186 9.98 14.67 9.46
N GLN A 187 9.98 14.85 8.14
CA GLN A 187 10.42 13.82 7.18
C GLN A 187 11.62 14.30 6.38
N CYS A 188 12.48 13.36 5.98
CA CYS A 188 13.47 13.55 4.94
C CYS A 188 13.52 12.34 3.99
N THR A 189 14.22 12.51 2.88
CA THR A 189 14.34 11.49 1.85
C THR A 189 15.82 11.20 1.57
N ILE A 190 16.12 9.92 1.30
CA ILE A 190 17.44 9.45 0.87
C ILE A 190 17.27 8.73 -0.45
N GLU A 191 17.99 9.17 -1.46
CA GLU A 191 18.00 8.49 -2.76
C GLU A 191 18.93 7.28 -2.73
N PHE A 192 18.52 6.20 -3.41
CA PHE A 192 19.34 5.01 -3.59
C PHE A 192 19.11 4.35 -4.94
N GLU A 193 20.15 3.70 -5.45
CA GLU A 193 20.06 2.82 -6.61
C GLU A 193 19.72 1.42 -6.12
N ALA A 194 18.59 0.87 -6.60
CA ALA A 194 18.22 -0.48 -6.24
C ALA A 194 19.09 -1.49 -6.99
N PRO A 195 19.82 -2.38 -6.30
CA PRO A 195 20.56 -3.45 -6.94
C PRO A 195 19.61 -4.39 -7.70
N ALA A 196 20.17 -5.16 -8.64
CA ALA A 196 19.42 -6.24 -9.27
C ALA A 196 18.99 -7.25 -8.20
N ARG A 197 17.84 -7.88 -8.38
CA ARG A 197 17.38 -8.96 -7.47
C ARG A 197 18.40 -10.07 -7.43
N HIS A 198 18.68 -10.58 -6.24
CA HIS A 198 19.60 -11.70 -6.06
C HIS A 198 19.01 -13.00 -6.67
N ALA A 199 17.71 -13.26 -6.47
CA ALA A 199 16.97 -14.37 -7.06
C ALA A 199 15.50 -13.98 -7.35
N GLY A 200 14.85 -14.68 -8.30
CA GLY A 200 13.42 -14.52 -8.60
C GLY A 200 13.10 -13.68 -9.83
N VAL A 201 11.86 -13.81 -10.34
CA VAL A 201 11.34 -13.08 -11.51
C VAL A 201 10.23 -12.12 -11.09
N SER A 202 10.23 -10.91 -11.67
CA SER A 202 9.17 -9.93 -11.42
C SER A 202 7.80 -10.47 -11.84
N LYS A 203 6.88 -10.60 -10.88
CA LYS A 203 5.51 -11.09 -11.09
C LYS A 203 4.50 -9.97 -11.46
N PHE A 204 4.98 -8.76 -11.81
CA PHE A 204 4.14 -7.62 -12.13
C PHE A 204 3.75 -7.59 -13.61
N SER A 205 2.48 -7.86 -13.90
CA SER A 205 1.89 -7.68 -15.23
C SER A 205 1.25 -6.28 -15.35
N MET A 206 1.14 -5.75 -16.60
CA MET A 206 0.45 -4.47 -16.89
C MET A 206 -0.99 -4.45 -16.32
N LYS A 207 -1.70 -5.59 -16.36
CA LYS A 207 -3.05 -5.72 -15.79
C LYS A 207 -3.06 -5.50 -14.27
N LYS A 208 -2.08 -6.07 -13.56
CA LYS A 208 -1.91 -5.85 -12.11
C LYS A 208 -1.59 -4.39 -11.81
N MET A 209 -0.72 -3.75 -12.61
CA MET A 209 -0.35 -2.35 -12.41
C MET A 209 -1.54 -1.41 -12.59
N LEU A 210 -2.42 -1.65 -13.58
CA LEU A 210 -3.63 -0.88 -13.79
C LEU A 210 -4.63 -1.08 -12.62
N HIS A 211 -4.76 -2.30 -12.14
CA HIS A 211 -5.61 -2.62 -10.98
C HIS A 211 -5.13 -1.88 -9.73
N PHE A 212 -3.83 -1.92 -9.42
CA PHE A 212 -3.25 -1.15 -8.32
C PHE A 212 -3.45 0.36 -8.45
N ALA A 213 -3.35 0.89 -9.69
CA ALA A 213 -3.58 2.30 -9.93
C ALA A 213 -5.04 2.70 -9.64
N MET A 214 -6.00 1.89 -10.08
CA MET A 214 -7.43 2.11 -9.81
C MET A 214 -7.74 1.97 -8.32
N ASP A 215 -7.20 0.94 -7.66
CA ASP A 215 -7.35 0.77 -6.21
C ASP A 215 -6.80 1.97 -5.44
N GLY A 216 -5.61 2.45 -5.82
CA GLY A 216 -5.01 3.64 -5.21
C GLY A 216 -5.88 4.90 -5.35
N ILE A 217 -6.51 5.12 -6.52
CA ILE A 217 -7.41 6.25 -6.76
C ILE A 217 -8.68 6.12 -5.92
N ILE A 218 -9.33 4.96 -5.93
CA ILE A 218 -10.60 4.74 -5.23
C ILE A 218 -10.40 4.79 -3.71
N THR A 219 -9.29 4.23 -3.20
CA THR A 219 -9.02 4.20 -1.76
C THR A 219 -8.69 5.59 -1.19
N ASN A 220 -7.95 6.41 -1.95
CA ASN A 220 -7.45 7.68 -1.43
C ASN A 220 -8.20 8.92 -1.94
N SER A 221 -9.27 8.75 -2.74
CA SER A 221 -9.95 9.88 -3.36
C SER A 221 -11.44 9.64 -3.57
N THR A 222 -12.23 10.69 -3.36
CA THR A 222 -13.64 10.74 -3.74
C THR A 222 -13.86 11.25 -5.17
N LEU A 223 -12.78 11.42 -5.95
CA LEU A 223 -12.86 11.95 -7.32
C LEU A 223 -13.81 11.16 -8.23
N PRO A 224 -13.78 9.81 -8.26
CA PRO A 224 -14.70 9.03 -9.09
C PRO A 224 -16.18 9.33 -8.78
N LEU A 225 -16.52 9.53 -7.49
CA LEU A 225 -17.87 9.92 -7.07
C LEU A 225 -18.23 11.33 -7.56
N ARG A 226 -17.31 12.28 -7.46
CA ARG A 226 -17.51 13.67 -7.95
C ARG A 226 -17.67 13.68 -9.47
N VAL A 227 -16.87 12.91 -10.20
CA VAL A 227 -16.99 12.80 -11.68
C VAL A 227 -18.37 12.23 -12.03
N ALA A 228 -18.81 11.15 -11.38
CA ALA A 228 -20.14 10.59 -11.59
C ALA A 228 -21.26 11.63 -11.31
N PHE A 229 -21.12 12.40 -10.24
CA PHE A 229 -22.06 13.49 -9.90
C PHE A 229 -22.10 14.57 -11.01
N TYR A 230 -20.96 15.08 -11.47
CA TYR A 230 -20.92 16.09 -12.51
C TYR A 230 -21.43 15.57 -13.86
N LEU A 231 -21.15 14.30 -14.20
CA LEU A 231 -21.75 13.67 -15.38
C LEU A 231 -23.26 13.58 -15.26
N GLY A 232 -23.79 13.26 -14.07
CA GLY A 232 -25.22 13.30 -13.79
C GLY A 232 -25.84 14.69 -13.96
N VAL A 233 -25.20 15.73 -13.43
CA VAL A 233 -25.63 17.13 -13.60
C VAL A 233 -25.63 17.52 -15.08
N PHE A 234 -24.54 17.20 -15.81
CA PHE A 234 -24.47 17.46 -17.25
C PHE A 234 -25.61 16.77 -18.02
N ALA A 235 -25.85 15.51 -17.72
CA ALA A 235 -26.94 14.74 -18.32
C ALA A 235 -28.32 15.35 -18.01
N ALA A 236 -28.54 15.81 -16.77
CA ALA A 236 -29.79 16.48 -16.38
C ALA A 236 -30.00 17.79 -17.16
N VAL A 237 -28.98 18.63 -17.29
CA VAL A 237 -29.03 19.87 -18.08
C VAL A 237 -29.31 19.57 -19.57
N ALA A 238 -28.62 18.58 -20.13
CA ALA A 238 -28.88 18.14 -21.51
C ALA A 238 -30.32 17.64 -21.70
N GLY A 239 -30.84 16.89 -20.70
CA GLY A 239 -32.24 16.44 -20.70
C GLY A 239 -33.25 17.61 -20.68
N VAL A 240 -33.01 18.64 -19.85
CA VAL A 240 -33.85 19.83 -19.84
C VAL A 240 -33.84 20.57 -21.18
N LEU A 241 -32.65 20.73 -21.78
CA LEU A 241 -32.54 21.38 -23.12
C LEU A 241 -33.29 20.58 -24.20
N LEU A 242 -33.22 19.24 -24.14
CA LEU A 242 -33.99 18.37 -25.04
C LEU A 242 -35.49 18.50 -24.85
N ILE A 243 -35.98 18.59 -23.61
CA ILE A 243 -37.39 18.81 -23.31
C ILE A 243 -37.84 20.14 -23.91
N LEU A 244 -37.09 21.21 -23.70
CA LEU A 244 -37.40 22.55 -24.25
C LEU A 244 -37.40 22.51 -25.80
N HIS A 245 -36.47 21.79 -26.41
CA HIS A 245 -36.42 21.63 -27.87
C HIS A 245 -37.65 20.86 -28.40
N VAL A 246 -38.05 19.79 -27.76
CA VAL A 246 -39.25 19.02 -28.12
C VAL A 246 -40.52 19.89 -28.00
N LEU A 247 -40.66 20.65 -26.89
CA LEU A 247 -41.78 21.58 -26.72
C LEU A 247 -41.82 22.63 -27.83
N TYR A 248 -40.66 23.22 -28.17
CA TYR A 248 -40.59 24.18 -29.28
C TYR A 248 -41.01 23.54 -30.63
N CYS A 249 -40.57 22.30 -30.92
CA CYS A 249 -40.95 21.61 -32.15
C CYS A 249 -42.48 21.29 -32.19
N VAL A 250 -43.06 20.93 -31.06
CA VAL A 250 -44.51 20.71 -30.97
C VAL A 250 -45.28 22.01 -31.20
N MET A 251 -44.89 23.12 -30.59
CA MET A 251 -45.55 24.45 -30.79
C MET A 251 -45.41 24.97 -32.25
N MET A 252 -44.42 24.55 -32.97
CA MET A 252 -44.16 24.94 -34.36
C MET A 252 -44.77 23.95 -35.40
N ASP A 253 -45.57 23.01 -34.96
CA ASP A 253 -46.21 21.97 -35.78
C ASP A 253 -45.23 21.17 -36.65
N LYS A 254 -44.00 21.04 -36.21
CA LYS A 254 -42.97 20.23 -36.85
C LYS A 254 -43.07 18.81 -36.33
N ALA A 255 -43.50 17.89 -37.22
CA ALA A 255 -43.49 16.46 -36.91
C ALA A 255 -42.10 16.02 -36.48
N VAL A 256 -41.92 15.52 -35.28
CA VAL A 256 -40.67 14.99 -34.79
C VAL A 256 -40.67 13.47 -34.96
N PRO A 257 -39.97 12.93 -35.97
CA PRO A 257 -39.74 11.49 -36.05
C PRO A 257 -38.81 11.10 -34.91
N GLY A 258 -39.38 10.54 -33.83
CA GLY A 258 -38.66 10.51 -32.54
C GLY A 258 -38.29 9.15 -31.99
N TRP A 259 -38.71 8.02 -32.59
CA TRP A 259 -38.54 6.71 -31.96
C TRP A 259 -37.09 6.30 -31.76
N ALA A 260 -36.25 6.46 -32.79
CA ALA A 260 -34.81 6.15 -32.69
C ALA A 260 -34.09 7.05 -31.69
N THR A 261 -34.39 8.35 -31.70
CA THR A 261 -33.81 9.33 -30.77
C THR A 261 -34.19 9.02 -29.31
N MET A 262 -35.45 8.68 -29.05
CA MET A 262 -35.90 8.27 -27.70
C MET A 262 -35.17 7.03 -27.21
N THR A 263 -35.01 6.01 -28.05
CA THR A 263 -34.31 4.77 -27.70
C THR A 263 -32.83 5.02 -27.35
N ILE A 264 -32.14 5.87 -28.15
CA ILE A 264 -30.75 6.24 -27.91
C ILE A 264 -30.61 7.02 -26.59
N LEU A 265 -31.49 7.99 -26.35
CA LEU A 265 -31.45 8.77 -25.10
C LEU A 265 -31.70 7.90 -23.88
N ILE A 266 -32.69 7.02 -23.89
CA ILE A 266 -32.97 6.09 -22.80
C ILE A 266 -31.75 5.18 -22.56
N ALA A 267 -31.12 4.67 -23.60
CA ALA A 267 -29.93 3.83 -23.50
C ALA A 267 -28.73 4.59 -22.89
N ILE A 268 -28.47 5.83 -23.32
CA ILE A 268 -27.39 6.67 -22.78
C ILE A 268 -27.64 7.00 -21.30
N PHE A 269 -28.84 7.53 -20.96
CA PHE A 269 -29.17 7.88 -19.58
C PHE A 269 -29.19 6.65 -18.66
N GLY A 270 -29.72 5.52 -19.14
CA GLY A 270 -29.69 4.26 -18.42
C GLY A 270 -28.27 3.78 -18.14
N SER A 271 -27.39 3.85 -19.15
CA SER A 271 -25.98 3.45 -19.00
C SER A 271 -25.24 4.35 -18.03
N LEU A 272 -25.43 5.67 -18.10
CA LEU A 272 -24.83 6.63 -17.15
C LEU A 272 -25.31 6.40 -15.71
N ASN A 273 -26.60 6.10 -15.54
CA ASN A 273 -27.16 5.79 -14.22
C ASN A 273 -26.58 4.50 -13.64
N LEU A 274 -26.51 3.42 -14.43
CA LEU A 274 -25.91 2.16 -14.00
C LEU A 274 -24.41 2.31 -13.67
N MET A 275 -23.67 3.12 -14.45
CA MET A 275 -22.27 3.45 -14.15
C MET A 275 -22.12 4.19 -12.81
N GLY A 276 -22.97 5.18 -12.56
CA GLY A 276 -23.01 5.90 -11.28
C GLY A 276 -23.30 4.98 -10.09
N LEU A 277 -24.29 4.10 -10.23
CA LEU A 277 -24.63 3.08 -9.21
C LEU A 277 -23.47 2.10 -9.00
N GLY A 278 -22.77 1.69 -10.06
CA GLY A 278 -21.58 0.84 -9.97
C GLY A 278 -20.45 1.49 -9.16
N ILE A 279 -20.17 2.77 -9.39
CA ILE A 279 -19.17 3.53 -8.62
C ILE A 279 -19.60 3.62 -7.13
N ILE A 280 -20.86 3.96 -6.85
CA ILE A 280 -21.38 3.99 -5.48
C ILE A 280 -21.25 2.62 -4.83
N GLY A 281 -21.59 1.55 -5.55
CA GLY A 281 -21.46 0.17 -5.07
C GLY A 281 -20.05 -0.19 -4.66
N GLU A 282 -19.02 0.24 -5.41
CA GLU A 282 -17.61 0.01 -5.08
C GLU A 282 -17.23 0.69 -3.75
N TYR A 283 -17.62 1.96 -3.55
CA TYR A 283 -17.35 2.67 -2.29
C TYR A 283 -18.14 2.06 -1.12
N LEU A 284 -19.37 1.68 -1.33
CA LEU A 284 -20.20 1.03 -0.31
C LEU A 284 -19.62 -0.33 0.09
N GLY A 285 -19.10 -1.09 -0.87
CA GLY A 285 -18.40 -2.35 -0.62
C GLY A 285 -17.18 -2.16 0.30
N ARG A 286 -16.34 -1.16 0.04
CA ARG A 286 -15.19 -0.82 0.88
C ARG A 286 -15.62 -0.35 2.28
N MET A 287 -16.63 0.52 2.37
CA MET A 287 -17.21 0.93 3.66
C MET A 287 -17.74 -0.27 4.45
N PHE A 288 -18.37 -1.23 3.79
CA PHE A 288 -18.85 -2.44 4.42
C PHE A 288 -17.71 -3.30 4.98
N GLU A 289 -16.57 -3.42 4.27
CA GLU A 289 -15.39 -4.11 4.77
C GLU A 289 -14.81 -3.41 6.01
N GLU A 290 -14.70 -2.09 6.00
CA GLU A 290 -14.20 -1.30 7.14
C GLU A 290 -15.15 -1.39 8.36
N THR A 291 -16.46 -1.31 8.15
CA THR A 291 -17.45 -1.38 9.26
C THR A 291 -17.49 -2.75 9.94
N ARG A 292 -17.06 -3.81 9.27
CA ARG A 292 -16.94 -5.15 9.89
C ARG A 292 -15.87 -5.21 10.96
N ASN A 293 -14.91 -4.31 10.97
CA ASN A 293 -13.80 -4.21 11.93
C ASN A 293 -13.13 -5.59 12.22
N ARG A 294 -12.90 -6.37 11.17
CA ARG A 294 -12.21 -7.67 11.29
C ARG A 294 -10.73 -7.45 11.57
N PRO A 295 -10.06 -8.38 12.28
CA PRO A 295 -8.60 -8.30 12.42
C PRO A 295 -7.92 -8.27 11.04
N LEU A 296 -6.86 -7.45 10.93
CA LEU A 296 -6.10 -7.30 9.68
C LEU A 296 -5.41 -8.61 9.28
N TYR A 297 -4.97 -9.40 10.25
CA TYR A 297 -4.25 -10.66 10.06
C TYR A 297 -4.51 -11.63 11.21
N TRP A 298 -4.13 -12.89 11.01
CA TRP A 298 -4.09 -13.95 12.01
C TRP A 298 -2.74 -14.62 11.95
N LEU A 299 -2.07 -14.73 13.10
CA LEU A 299 -0.85 -15.51 13.23
C LEU A 299 -1.19 -16.98 13.43
N SER A 300 -0.52 -17.86 12.69
CA SER A 300 -0.47 -19.30 12.98
C SER A 300 0.65 -19.62 13.94
N ASP A 301 1.78 -18.89 13.86
CA ASP A 301 2.93 -19.08 14.73
C ASP A 301 3.68 -17.77 15.03
N ASP A 302 4.37 -17.75 16.20
CA ASP A 302 5.19 -16.66 16.72
C ASP A 302 6.28 -17.25 17.61
N THR A 303 7.53 -17.15 17.20
CA THR A 303 8.67 -17.72 17.94
C THR A 303 8.91 -17.07 19.31
N ALA A 304 8.40 -15.85 19.53
CA ALA A 304 8.45 -15.15 20.81
C ALA A 304 7.07 -15.10 21.50
N ALA A 305 6.32 -16.19 21.40
CA ALA A 305 4.94 -16.30 21.92
C ALA A 305 4.77 -15.99 23.43
N HIS A 306 5.86 -15.98 24.19
CA HIS A 306 5.89 -15.65 25.62
C HIS A 306 5.88 -14.15 25.92
N LEU A 307 6.09 -13.28 24.90
CA LEU A 307 6.02 -11.84 25.07
C LEU A 307 4.57 -11.37 24.88
N ASP A 308 4.04 -10.64 25.85
CA ASP A 308 2.68 -10.09 25.77
C ASP A 308 2.57 -9.11 24.59
N ASN A 309 1.61 -9.36 23.70
CA ASN A 309 1.23 -8.45 22.63
C ASN A 309 -0.28 -8.18 22.70
N PRO A 310 -0.71 -6.90 22.77
CA PRO A 310 -2.13 -6.53 22.86
C PRO A 310 -2.97 -6.93 21.64
N TYR A 311 -2.33 -7.20 20.48
CA TYR A 311 -3.00 -7.64 19.24
C TYR A 311 -3.02 -9.16 19.08
N ARG A 312 -2.50 -9.90 20.05
CA ARG A 312 -2.56 -11.35 20.08
C ARG A 312 -3.94 -11.78 20.57
N VAL A 313 -4.71 -12.41 19.70
CA VAL A 313 -5.90 -13.14 20.15
C VAL A 313 -5.39 -14.38 20.90
N SER A 314 -5.44 -14.31 22.23
CA SER A 314 -5.08 -15.46 23.06
C SER A 314 -6.05 -16.60 22.76
N HIS A 315 -5.62 -17.63 22.04
CA HIS A 315 -6.23 -18.92 22.16
C HIS A 315 -5.85 -19.46 23.55
N LYS A 316 -6.61 -19.11 24.59
CA LYS A 316 -6.64 -19.93 25.78
C LYS A 316 -7.15 -21.30 25.33
N LYS A 317 -6.24 -22.27 25.28
CA LYS A 317 -6.66 -23.67 25.31
C LYS A 317 -7.36 -23.84 26.68
N GLU A 318 -8.69 -23.95 26.65
CA GLU A 318 -9.43 -24.59 27.73
C GLU A 318 -9.10 -26.08 27.77
#